data_83160541f8e3fae669a67baac932ffa4
#
_entry.id   83160541f8e3fae669a67baac932ffa4
#
_cell.length_a   1.000
_cell.length_b   1.000
_cell.length_c   1.000
_cell.angle_alpha   90.00
_cell.angle_beta   90.00
_cell.angle_gamma   90.00
#
_symmetry.space_group_name_H-M   'P 1'
#
loop_
_entity.id
_entity.type
_entity.pdbx_description
1 polymer ?
#
loop_
_entity_poly.entity_id
_entity_poly.type
_entity_poly.pdbx_seq_one_letter_code
_entity_poly.pdbx_strand_id
1 'polypeptide(L)'
;MKTALIILDVQNILVETGFRSDKMMDKISFLQHQARSKGVEIIYIQHIENLEDSALEDWQLSPILSRKSDEKVFQKKYNSIFKETGLKDYLDKQDIGRLVLCGVQTEYCVDASVKVGFEFDYKLVIPEGAFTTFDGEDASAEKVNTFYQKIWDGRFAEVLDYKNIFS
;
A
#
# COMPACT_ATOMS: atom_id res chain seq x y z
N MET A 1 15.41 -14.28 -1.55
CA MET A 1 14.69 -12.98 -1.41
C MET A 1 13.22 -13.25 -1.53
N LYS A 2 12.49 -13.03 -0.45
CA LYS A 2 11.05 -13.23 -0.37
C LYS A 2 10.29 -11.96 -0.82
N THR A 3 8.99 -12.11 -1.05
CA THR A 3 8.08 -11.02 -1.42
C THR A 3 7.09 -10.78 -0.30
N ALA A 4 6.69 -9.51 -0.09
CA ALA A 4 5.54 -9.14 0.72
C ALA A 4 4.55 -8.28 -0.09
N LEU A 5 3.26 -8.47 0.16
CA LEU A 5 2.20 -7.55 -0.24
C LEU A 5 1.98 -6.55 0.90
N ILE A 6 2.20 -5.28 0.64
CA ILE A 6 2.01 -4.21 1.62
C ILE A 6 0.83 -3.34 1.21
N ILE A 7 -0.17 -3.26 2.07
CA ILE A 7 -1.42 -2.53 1.85
C ILE A 7 -1.41 -1.29 2.74
N LEU A 8 -1.32 -0.11 2.10
CA LEU A 8 -1.13 1.17 2.76
C LEU A 8 -2.45 1.87 3.02
N ASP A 9 -2.72 2.18 4.28
CA ASP A 9 -3.72 3.14 4.77
C ASP A 9 -5.13 2.92 4.20
N VAL A 10 -5.50 1.68 3.91
CA VAL A 10 -6.85 1.33 3.46
C VAL A 10 -7.77 1.29 4.70
N GLN A 11 -8.09 2.49 5.17
CA GLN A 11 -8.85 2.78 6.38
C GLN A 11 -10.22 3.35 6.04
N ASN A 12 -11.21 3.22 6.91
CA ASN A 12 -12.59 3.61 6.63
C ASN A 12 -12.69 5.04 6.11
N ILE A 13 -12.08 6.00 6.82
CA ILE A 13 -12.10 7.43 6.44
C ILE A 13 -11.50 7.71 5.05
N LEU A 14 -10.57 6.87 4.59
CA LEU A 14 -9.83 7.12 3.34
C LEU A 14 -10.40 6.39 2.12
N VAL A 15 -11.20 5.34 2.31
CA VAL A 15 -11.68 4.53 1.17
C VAL A 15 -13.12 4.84 0.75
N GLU A 16 -13.92 5.46 1.61
CA GLU A 16 -15.33 5.72 1.31
C GLU A 16 -15.53 6.68 0.13
N THR A 17 -14.65 7.67 -0.03
CA THR A 17 -14.78 8.75 -1.02
C THR A 17 -13.63 8.84 -2.02
N GLY A 18 -12.67 7.91 -1.98
CA GLY A 18 -11.54 7.88 -2.90
C GLY A 18 -11.98 7.61 -4.35
N PHE A 19 -11.26 8.19 -5.30
CA PHE A 19 -11.52 8.00 -6.73
C PHE A 19 -11.43 6.53 -7.11
N ARG A 20 -12.54 5.95 -7.60
CA ARG A 20 -12.64 4.53 -7.96
C ARG A 20 -12.13 3.58 -6.86
N SER A 21 -12.37 3.93 -5.60
CA SER A 21 -11.91 3.13 -4.46
C SER A 21 -12.50 1.71 -4.48
N ASP A 22 -13.72 1.54 -4.97
CA ASP A 22 -14.35 0.23 -5.22
C ASP A 22 -13.49 -0.66 -6.14
N LYS A 23 -13.01 -0.10 -7.25
CA LYS A 23 -12.15 -0.81 -8.21
C LYS A 23 -10.76 -1.11 -7.64
N MET A 24 -10.21 -0.18 -6.86
CA MET A 24 -8.96 -0.40 -6.13
C MET A 24 -9.14 -1.56 -5.13
N MET A 25 -10.23 -1.57 -4.36
CA MET A 25 -10.51 -2.62 -3.38
C MET A 25 -10.70 -3.99 -4.01
N ASP A 26 -11.36 -4.08 -5.17
CA ASP A 26 -11.48 -5.33 -5.92
C ASP A 26 -10.10 -5.90 -6.29
N LYS A 27 -9.19 -5.04 -6.75
CA LYS A 27 -7.82 -5.45 -7.09
C LYS A 27 -7.01 -5.84 -5.86
N ILE A 28 -7.13 -5.10 -4.77
CA ILE A 28 -6.47 -5.45 -3.50
C ILE A 28 -6.98 -6.79 -2.98
N SER A 29 -8.30 -7.04 -3.03
CA SER A 29 -8.88 -8.31 -2.62
C SER A 29 -8.37 -9.49 -3.47
N PHE A 30 -8.24 -9.28 -4.78
CA PHE A 30 -7.63 -10.26 -5.68
C PHE A 30 -6.17 -10.54 -5.30
N LEU A 31 -5.38 -9.49 -5.07
CA LEU A 31 -3.97 -9.61 -4.66
C LEU A 31 -3.82 -10.35 -3.33
N GLN A 32 -4.68 -10.05 -2.35
CA GLN A 32 -4.71 -10.76 -1.07
C GLN A 32 -4.97 -12.25 -1.25
N HIS A 33 -5.96 -12.60 -2.09
CA HIS A 33 -6.27 -14.00 -2.39
C HIS A 33 -5.07 -14.71 -3.01
N GLN A 34 -4.44 -14.11 -4.01
CA GLN A 34 -3.25 -14.66 -4.67
C GLN A 34 -2.05 -14.78 -3.70
N ALA A 35 -1.79 -13.73 -2.92
CA ALA A 35 -0.72 -13.74 -1.92
C ALA A 35 -0.89 -14.89 -0.92
N ARG A 36 -2.09 -15.05 -0.36
CA ARG A 36 -2.41 -16.15 0.56
C ARG A 36 -2.22 -17.52 -0.08
N SER A 37 -2.68 -17.71 -1.32
CA SER A 37 -2.54 -18.99 -2.02
C SER A 37 -1.09 -19.38 -2.31
N LYS A 38 -0.20 -18.41 -2.41
CA LYS A 38 1.24 -18.58 -2.69
C LYS A 38 2.11 -18.52 -1.42
N GLY A 39 1.51 -18.32 -0.25
CA GLY A 39 2.26 -18.16 0.99
C GLY A 39 3.08 -16.86 1.04
N VAL A 40 2.68 -15.84 0.27
CA VAL A 40 3.27 -14.51 0.30
C VAL A 40 2.75 -13.77 1.51
N GLU A 41 3.66 -13.15 2.27
CA GLU A 41 3.31 -12.39 3.47
C GLU A 41 2.51 -11.14 3.12
N ILE A 42 1.44 -10.90 3.87
CA ILE A 42 0.60 -9.69 3.75
C ILE A 42 0.84 -8.82 4.99
N ILE A 43 1.18 -7.57 4.74
CA ILE A 43 1.44 -6.56 5.77
C ILE A 43 0.50 -5.39 5.53
N TYR A 44 -0.19 -4.97 6.59
CA TYR A 44 -1.05 -3.80 6.56
C TYR A 44 -0.37 -2.64 7.24
N ILE A 45 -0.52 -1.46 6.67
CA ILE A 45 -0.09 -0.21 7.26
C ILE A 45 -1.33 0.57 7.68
N GLN A 46 -1.32 1.04 8.92
CA GLN A 46 -2.36 1.88 9.48
C GLN A 46 -1.75 3.24 9.84
N HIS A 47 -2.25 4.30 9.20
CA HIS A 47 -1.87 5.66 9.58
C HIS A 47 -2.61 6.07 10.85
N ILE A 48 -1.88 6.66 11.80
CA ILE A 48 -2.41 7.24 13.03
C ILE A 48 -1.73 8.58 13.28
N GLU A 49 -2.41 9.56 13.84
CA GLU A 49 -1.80 10.79 14.33
C GLU A 49 -1.48 10.68 15.82
N ASN A 50 -2.40 10.09 16.59
CA ASN A 50 -2.26 9.81 18.01
C ASN A 50 -2.51 8.33 18.31
N LEU A 51 -2.08 7.88 19.48
CA LEU A 51 -2.24 6.45 19.85
C LEU A 51 -3.72 6.04 19.98
N GLU A 52 -4.58 6.97 20.39
CA GLU A 52 -6.01 6.72 20.57
C GLU A 52 -6.75 6.56 19.21
N ASP A 53 -6.22 7.12 18.13
CA ASP A 53 -6.86 7.07 16.81
C ASP A 53 -7.07 5.63 16.34
N SER A 54 -6.16 4.73 16.68
CA SER A 54 -6.26 3.32 16.29
C SER A 54 -7.52 2.62 16.82
N ALA A 55 -8.17 3.16 17.84
CA ALA A 55 -9.42 2.64 18.40
C ALA A 55 -10.67 3.26 17.76
N LEU A 56 -10.55 4.38 17.03
CA LEU A 56 -11.67 5.06 16.40
C LEU A 56 -12.07 4.36 15.09
N GLU A 57 -13.38 4.26 14.84
CA GLU A 57 -13.93 3.55 13.68
C GLU A 57 -13.39 4.07 12.35
N ASP A 58 -13.30 5.38 12.18
CA ASP A 58 -12.80 6.03 10.97
C ASP A 58 -11.36 5.65 10.65
N TRP A 59 -10.54 5.41 11.67
CA TRP A 59 -9.11 5.06 11.56
C TRP A 59 -8.85 3.56 11.46
N GLN A 60 -9.88 2.74 11.63
CA GLN A 60 -9.74 1.29 11.48
C GLN A 60 -9.45 0.93 10.01
N LEU A 61 -8.68 -0.14 9.84
CA LEU A 61 -8.55 -0.77 8.52
C LEU A 61 -9.93 -1.20 8.02
N SER A 62 -10.21 -0.94 6.77
CA SER A 62 -11.51 -1.29 6.16
C SER A 62 -11.81 -2.77 6.32
N PRO A 63 -13.01 -3.15 6.80
CA PRO A 63 -13.40 -4.56 6.97
C PRO A 63 -13.45 -5.32 5.63
N ILE A 64 -13.56 -4.62 4.50
CA ILE A 64 -13.54 -5.22 3.16
C ILE A 64 -12.20 -5.93 2.90
N LEU A 65 -11.10 -5.50 3.54
CA LEU A 65 -9.80 -6.17 3.44
C LEU A 65 -9.82 -7.60 3.99
N SER A 66 -10.79 -7.96 4.81
CA SER A 66 -10.90 -9.31 5.40
C SER A 66 -9.57 -9.80 6.01
N ARG A 67 -8.88 -8.88 6.73
CA ARG A 67 -7.58 -9.16 7.36
C ARG A 67 -7.68 -10.35 8.31
N LYS A 68 -6.73 -11.27 8.23
CA LYS A 68 -6.60 -12.38 9.17
C LYS A 68 -5.83 -11.95 10.42
N SER A 69 -6.13 -12.59 11.55
CA SER A 69 -5.54 -12.23 12.85
C SER A 69 -4.02 -12.42 12.93
N ASP A 70 -3.47 -13.32 12.14
CA ASP A 70 -2.03 -13.62 12.04
C ASP A 70 -1.28 -12.69 11.07
N GLU A 71 -1.99 -11.94 10.23
CA GLU A 71 -1.39 -10.97 9.32
C GLU A 71 -0.97 -9.70 10.05
N LYS A 72 0.25 -9.22 9.76
CA LYS A 72 0.89 -8.11 10.48
C LYS A 72 0.26 -6.75 10.19
N VAL A 73 0.22 -5.91 11.21
CA VAL A 73 -0.14 -4.48 11.09
C VAL A 73 1.01 -3.66 11.67
N PHE A 74 1.45 -2.66 10.91
CA PHE A 74 2.39 -1.63 11.39
C PHE A 74 1.69 -0.28 11.39
N GLN A 75 1.81 0.44 12.48
CA GLN A 75 1.29 1.80 12.60
C GLN A 75 2.34 2.83 12.20
N LYS A 76 1.94 3.89 11.55
CA LYS A 76 2.81 5.01 11.16
C LYS A 76 2.18 6.36 11.40
N LYS A 77 3.01 7.37 11.62
CA LYS A 77 2.63 8.80 11.77
C LYS A 77 3.10 9.67 10.60
N TYR A 78 3.95 9.15 9.74
CA TYR A 78 4.54 9.87 8.61
C TYR A 78 4.07 9.26 7.29
N ASN A 79 4.33 9.92 6.17
CA ASN A 79 3.92 9.40 4.87
C ASN A 79 4.63 8.08 4.52
N SER A 80 5.96 8.01 4.72
CA SER A 80 6.70 6.77 4.46
C SER A 80 6.38 5.67 5.46
N ILE A 81 6.20 4.45 4.96
CA ILE A 81 6.01 3.24 5.77
C ILE A 81 7.25 2.85 6.58
N PHE A 82 8.39 3.45 6.28
CA PHE A 82 9.67 3.09 6.91
C PHE A 82 10.03 4.00 8.09
N LYS A 83 9.52 5.24 8.12
CA LYS A 83 9.91 6.21 9.13
C LYS A 83 9.27 5.89 10.48
N GLU A 84 10.12 5.53 11.46
CA GLU A 84 9.73 5.26 12.86
C GLU A 84 8.69 4.14 13.03
N THR A 85 8.71 3.13 12.16
CA THR A 85 7.74 2.03 12.21
C THR A 85 8.34 0.68 12.62
N GLY A 86 9.66 0.51 12.49
CA GLY A 86 10.31 -0.80 12.64
C GLY A 86 10.06 -1.77 11.48
N LEU A 87 9.34 -1.34 10.44
CA LEU A 87 9.03 -2.20 9.29
C LEU A 87 10.30 -2.66 8.56
N LYS A 88 11.28 -1.78 8.36
CA LYS A 88 12.52 -2.14 7.68
C LYS A 88 13.25 -3.28 8.40
N ASP A 89 13.42 -3.17 9.72
CA ASP A 89 14.06 -4.22 10.52
C ASP A 89 13.30 -5.55 10.45
N TYR A 90 11.97 -5.47 10.39
CA TYR A 90 11.13 -6.65 10.22
C TYR A 90 11.36 -7.31 8.86
N LEU A 91 11.31 -6.53 7.77
CA LEU A 91 11.52 -7.03 6.41
C LEU A 91 12.91 -7.69 6.25
N ASP A 92 13.95 -7.06 6.80
CA ASP A 92 15.32 -7.58 6.77
C ASP A 92 15.40 -8.93 7.52
N LYS A 93 14.82 -9.04 8.71
CA LYS A 93 14.79 -10.29 9.49
C LYS A 93 14.04 -11.41 8.79
N GLN A 94 13.05 -11.09 7.96
CA GLN A 94 12.27 -12.07 7.20
C GLN A 94 12.87 -12.40 5.83
N ASP A 95 14.02 -11.80 5.45
CA ASP A 95 14.62 -11.89 4.11
C ASP A 95 13.66 -11.47 2.99
N ILE A 96 12.86 -10.42 3.25
CA ILE A 96 11.94 -9.83 2.27
C ILE A 96 12.66 -8.70 1.55
N GLY A 97 12.81 -8.82 0.25
CA GLY A 97 13.49 -7.83 -0.58
C GLY A 97 12.67 -7.37 -1.81
N ARG A 98 11.49 -7.98 -2.04
CA ARG A 98 10.53 -7.53 -3.05
C ARG A 98 9.24 -7.09 -2.39
N LEU A 99 8.81 -5.86 -2.64
CA LEU A 99 7.61 -5.29 -2.05
C LEU A 99 6.59 -4.97 -3.13
N VAL A 100 5.39 -5.48 -2.97
CA VAL A 100 4.23 -5.11 -3.78
C VAL A 100 3.43 -4.09 -2.99
N LEU A 101 3.40 -2.84 -3.44
CA LEU A 101 2.79 -1.71 -2.72
C LEU A 101 1.46 -1.32 -3.36
N CYS A 102 0.40 -1.24 -2.56
CA CYS A 102 -0.93 -0.78 -2.98
C CYS A 102 -1.61 0.02 -1.86
N GLY A 103 -2.64 0.78 -2.18
CA GLY A 103 -3.42 1.54 -1.19
C GLY A 103 -3.50 3.04 -1.47
N VAL A 104 -3.49 3.85 -0.42
CA VAL A 104 -3.74 5.30 -0.48
C VAL A 104 -2.75 6.11 0.38
N GLN A 105 -2.55 7.41 0.14
CA GLN A 105 -2.91 8.16 -1.07
C GLN A 105 -1.71 8.20 -2.01
N THR A 106 -1.97 8.19 -3.30
CA THR A 106 -0.97 8.13 -4.38
C THR A 106 0.19 9.09 -4.18
N GLU A 107 -0.09 10.39 -4.06
CA GLU A 107 0.91 11.48 -4.00
C GLU A 107 1.55 11.65 -2.61
N TYR A 108 1.04 10.98 -1.59
CA TYR A 108 1.55 11.07 -0.22
C TYR A 108 2.18 9.75 0.23
N CYS A 109 1.42 8.90 0.89
CA CYS A 109 1.96 7.70 1.54
C CYS A 109 2.52 6.69 0.55
N VAL A 110 1.87 6.53 -0.62
CA VAL A 110 2.35 5.59 -1.65
C VAL A 110 3.65 6.10 -2.26
N ASP A 111 3.68 7.36 -2.76
CA ASP A 111 4.87 7.92 -3.39
C ASP A 111 6.08 7.99 -2.44
N ALA A 112 5.87 8.47 -1.22
CA ALA A 112 6.94 8.50 -0.21
C ALA A 112 7.49 7.10 0.08
N SER A 113 6.64 6.10 0.17
CA SER A 113 7.05 4.71 0.43
C SER A 113 7.78 4.09 -0.75
N VAL A 114 7.34 4.37 -1.97
CA VAL A 114 8.02 3.93 -3.21
C VAL A 114 9.44 4.50 -3.25
N LYS A 115 9.60 5.81 -3.08
CA LYS A 115 10.92 6.44 -3.18
C LYS A 115 11.87 6.02 -2.06
N VAL A 116 11.39 5.98 -0.82
CA VAL A 116 12.21 5.52 0.31
C VAL A 116 12.55 4.03 0.19
N GLY A 117 11.61 3.20 -0.26
CA GLY A 117 11.86 1.79 -0.50
C GLY A 117 12.91 1.57 -1.61
N PHE A 118 12.90 2.39 -2.65
CA PHE A 118 13.92 2.39 -3.70
C PHE A 118 15.31 2.73 -3.13
N GLU A 119 15.42 3.75 -2.29
CA GLU A 119 16.69 4.13 -1.63
C GLU A 119 17.20 3.04 -0.65
N PHE A 120 16.34 2.15 -0.19
CA PHE A 120 16.69 0.97 0.61
C PHE A 120 16.94 -0.30 -0.21
N ASP A 121 17.09 -0.19 -1.53
CA ASP A 121 17.38 -1.28 -2.46
C ASP A 121 16.28 -2.36 -2.54
N TYR A 122 15.05 -2.07 -2.14
CA TYR A 122 13.93 -3.00 -2.37
C TYR A 122 13.55 -3.06 -3.86
N LYS A 123 13.20 -4.24 -4.33
CA LYS A 123 12.52 -4.41 -5.62
C LYS A 123 11.05 -4.06 -5.45
N LEU A 124 10.64 -2.94 -6.02
CA LEU A 124 9.30 -2.41 -5.86
C LEU A 124 8.42 -2.75 -7.04
N VAL A 125 7.21 -3.18 -6.76
CA VAL A 125 6.16 -3.46 -7.74
C VAL A 125 4.90 -2.72 -7.35
N ILE A 126 4.31 -2.01 -8.31
CA ILE A 126 3.03 -1.32 -8.15
C ILE A 126 2.00 -2.03 -9.01
N PRO A 127 0.97 -2.66 -8.43
CA PRO A 127 -0.13 -3.23 -9.19
C PRO A 127 -0.97 -2.11 -9.82
N GLU A 128 -1.12 -2.13 -11.13
CA GLU A 128 -1.84 -1.11 -11.88
C GLU A 128 -3.28 -0.94 -11.37
N GLY A 129 -3.61 0.29 -10.96
CA GLY A 129 -4.93 0.66 -10.45
C GLY A 129 -5.28 0.07 -9.06
N ALA A 130 -4.31 -0.48 -8.32
CA ALA A 130 -4.49 -0.87 -6.92
C ALA A 130 -4.04 0.23 -5.94
N PHE A 131 -4.04 1.47 -6.39
CA PHE A 131 -3.78 2.67 -5.61
C PHE A 131 -4.70 3.80 -6.05
N THR A 132 -4.99 4.75 -5.17
CA THR A 132 -5.83 5.90 -5.50
C THR A 132 -5.58 7.09 -4.59
N THR A 133 -6.26 8.19 -4.91
CA THR A 133 -6.32 9.43 -4.15
C THR A 133 -7.69 10.11 -4.33
N PHE A 134 -7.78 11.38 -3.98
CA PHE A 134 -8.98 12.21 -4.07
C PHE A 134 -8.80 13.33 -5.08
N ASP A 135 -9.92 13.86 -5.61
CA ASP A 135 -9.88 15.07 -6.40
C ASP A 135 -9.41 16.24 -5.54
N GLY A 136 -8.45 17.01 -6.05
CA GLY A 136 -7.94 18.23 -5.44
C GLY A 136 -8.32 19.46 -6.25
N GLU A 137 -8.01 20.65 -5.70
CA GLU A 137 -8.26 21.92 -6.38
C GLU A 137 -7.45 22.05 -7.69
N ASP A 138 -6.20 21.59 -7.66
CA ASP A 138 -5.27 21.76 -8.80
C ASP A 138 -5.31 20.60 -9.80
N ALA A 139 -5.69 19.40 -9.38
CA ALA A 139 -5.72 18.23 -10.24
C ALA A 139 -6.74 17.18 -9.80
N SER A 140 -7.37 16.52 -10.78
CA SER A 140 -8.22 15.37 -10.50
C SER A 140 -7.39 14.16 -10.05
N ALA A 141 -7.99 13.30 -9.24
CA ALA A 141 -7.38 12.04 -8.79
C ALA A 141 -6.90 11.17 -9.97
N GLU A 142 -7.66 11.12 -11.06
CA GLU A 142 -7.28 10.40 -12.27
C GLU A 142 -5.98 10.90 -12.86
N LYS A 143 -5.80 12.23 -12.94
CA LYS A 143 -4.56 12.84 -13.44
C LYS A 143 -3.40 12.57 -12.50
N VAL A 144 -3.60 12.69 -11.20
CA VAL A 144 -2.59 12.41 -10.18
C VAL A 144 -2.16 10.95 -10.27
N ASN A 145 -3.09 10.01 -10.27
CA ASN A 145 -2.78 8.58 -10.38
C ASN A 145 -1.99 8.26 -11.65
N THR A 146 -2.40 8.79 -12.80
CA THR A 146 -1.70 8.59 -14.08
C THR A 146 -0.30 9.19 -14.08
N PHE A 147 -0.14 10.38 -13.49
CA PHE A 147 1.13 11.09 -13.42
C PHE A 147 2.15 10.34 -12.56
N TYR A 148 1.75 9.92 -11.36
CA TYR A 148 2.64 9.20 -10.45
C TYR A 148 2.98 7.80 -10.96
N GLN A 149 2.04 7.10 -11.57
CA GLN A 149 2.31 5.82 -12.21
C GLN A 149 3.43 5.94 -13.25
N LYS A 150 3.41 6.99 -14.07
CA LYS A 150 4.48 7.25 -15.05
C LYS A 150 5.82 7.62 -14.41
N ILE A 151 5.79 8.32 -13.25
CA ILE A 151 7.03 8.63 -12.50
C ILE A 151 7.66 7.36 -11.95
N TRP A 152 6.85 6.45 -11.41
CA TRP A 152 7.37 5.24 -10.79
C TRP A 152 7.87 4.21 -11.81
N ASP A 153 7.12 4.03 -12.90
CA ASP A 153 7.36 2.96 -13.85
C ASP A 153 8.73 3.07 -14.53
N GLY A 154 9.52 2.01 -14.43
CA GLY A 154 10.87 1.93 -15.00
C GLY A 154 11.92 2.78 -14.32
N ARG A 155 11.57 3.58 -13.28
CA ARG A 155 12.52 4.42 -12.56
C ARG A 155 12.68 4.04 -11.09
N PHE A 156 11.58 3.89 -10.37
CA PHE A 156 11.57 3.53 -8.94
C PHE A 156 10.97 2.15 -8.71
N ALA A 157 10.06 1.73 -9.56
CA ALA A 157 9.31 0.50 -9.43
C ALA A 157 8.96 -0.07 -10.82
N GLU A 158 8.48 -1.29 -10.84
CA GLU A 158 7.80 -1.88 -11.99
C GLU A 158 6.29 -1.73 -11.80
N VAL A 159 5.59 -1.12 -12.76
CA VAL A 159 4.12 -1.09 -12.77
C VAL A 159 3.62 -2.27 -13.58
N LEU A 160 2.88 -3.17 -12.96
CA LEU A 160 2.44 -4.42 -13.58
C LEU A 160 0.92 -4.60 -13.47
N ASP A 161 0.34 -5.30 -14.44
CA ASP A 161 -1.03 -5.76 -14.31
C ASP A 161 -1.16 -6.59 -13.01
N TYR A 162 -2.11 -6.21 -12.16
CA TYR A 162 -2.32 -6.83 -10.85
C TYR A 162 -2.55 -8.34 -10.92
N LYS A 163 -3.05 -8.87 -12.06
CA LYS A 163 -3.27 -10.30 -12.29
C LYS A 163 -1.97 -11.10 -12.40
N ASN A 164 -0.87 -10.44 -12.79
CA ASN A 164 0.41 -11.07 -13.08
C ASN A 164 1.44 -10.93 -11.94
N ILE A 165 1.07 -10.31 -10.83
CA ILE A 165 2.00 -10.00 -9.71
C ILE A 165 2.55 -11.27 -9.06
N PHE A 166 1.68 -12.23 -8.82
CA PHE A 166 1.97 -13.50 -8.14
C PHE A 166 1.75 -14.73 -9.03
N SER A 167 1.76 -14.54 -10.33
CA SER A 167 1.62 -15.63 -11.30
C SER A 167 2.79 -16.62 -11.26
#